data_f8578f73f96f1ea904b35fceda8a1037
#
_entry.id   f8578f73f96f1ea904b35fceda8a1037
#
_cell.length_a   1.000
_cell.length_b   1.000
_cell.length_c   1.000
_cell.angle_alpha   90.00
_cell.angle_beta   90.00
_cell.angle_gamma   90.00
#
_symmetry.space_group_name_H-M   'P 1'
#
loop_
_entity.id
_entity.type
_entity.pdbx_description
1 polymer ?
#
loop_
_entity_poly.entity_id
_entity_poly.type
_entity_poly.pdbx_seq_one_letter_code
_entity_poly.pdbx_strand_id
1 'polypeptide(L)'
;MIINFKGAKTYIGTGGKSLDINKMTLCFLHGSGQNHLSFIQQARFFAYKGYSVIVPDMPAHGFSDGNPCKSIKENAEWINDL
;
A
#
# COMPACT_ATOMS: atom_id res chain seq x y z
N MET A 1 -8.42 2.13 3.22
CA MET A 1 -8.47 1.15 4.33
C MET A 1 -7.35 1.44 5.32
N ILE A 2 -7.68 1.40 6.58
CA ILE A 2 -6.68 1.65 7.65
C ILE A 2 -6.59 0.41 8.51
N ILE A 3 -5.35 -0.06 8.74
CA ILE A 3 -5.09 -1.20 9.62
C ILE A 3 -4.03 -0.80 10.66
N ASN A 4 -3.94 -1.58 11.73
CA ASN A 4 -2.81 -1.50 12.66
C ASN A 4 -1.82 -2.58 12.24
N PHE A 5 -0.66 -2.15 11.75
CA PHE A 5 0.37 -3.05 11.28
C PHE A 5 1.68 -2.74 11.99
N LYS A 6 2.24 -3.74 12.66
CA LYS A 6 3.47 -3.62 13.46
C LYS A 6 3.38 -2.47 14.48
N GLY A 7 2.20 -2.31 15.09
CA GLY A 7 1.97 -1.31 16.13
C GLY A 7 1.73 0.11 15.62
N ALA A 8 1.60 0.33 14.33
CA ALA A 8 1.39 1.65 13.75
C ALA A 8 0.18 1.67 12.80
N LYS A 9 -0.53 2.80 12.79
CA LYS A 9 -1.60 3.02 11.83
C LYS A 9 -1.01 3.01 10.41
N THR A 10 -1.57 2.18 9.54
CA THR A 10 -1.11 2.03 8.16
C THR A 10 -2.29 2.19 7.22
N TYR A 11 -2.15 3.09 6.26
CA TYR A 11 -3.16 3.31 5.24
C TYR A 11 -2.85 2.45 4.01
N ILE A 12 -3.87 1.79 3.48
CA ILE A 12 -3.77 0.99 2.26
C ILE A 12 -4.89 1.40 1.32
N GLY A 13 -4.53 1.95 0.16
CA GLY A 13 -5.47 2.22 -0.91
C GLY A 13 -5.86 0.92 -1.62
N THR A 14 -7.10 0.83 -2.07
CA THR A 14 -7.63 -0.38 -2.73
C THR A 14 -8.17 -0.09 -4.13
N GLY A 15 -7.90 1.09 -4.67
CA GLY A 15 -8.36 1.48 -6.01
C GLY A 15 -9.87 1.68 -6.13
N GLY A 16 -10.57 1.84 -5.00
CA GLY A 16 -12.02 2.07 -4.98
C GLY A 16 -12.86 0.80 -4.98
N LYS A 17 -12.24 -0.37 -4.87
CA LYS A 17 -12.92 -1.67 -4.77
C LYS A 17 -12.48 -2.42 -3.52
N SER A 18 -13.38 -3.24 -2.96
CA SER A 18 -13.02 -4.12 -1.85
C SER A 18 -12.04 -5.19 -2.31
N LEU A 19 -11.19 -5.61 -1.39
CA LEU A 19 -10.26 -6.72 -1.65
C LEU A 19 -11.03 -8.03 -1.77
N ASP A 20 -10.57 -8.89 -2.68
CA ASP A 20 -11.16 -10.21 -2.92
C ASP A 20 -10.03 -11.23 -3.00
N ILE A 21 -10.02 -12.19 -2.08
CA ILE A 21 -8.97 -13.21 -2.02
C ILE A 21 -8.97 -14.15 -3.22
N ASN A 22 -10.07 -14.18 -3.99
CA ASN A 22 -10.20 -15.02 -5.18
C ASN A 22 -9.64 -14.34 -6.44
N LYS A 23 -9.16 -13.11 -6.32
CA LYS A 23 -8.58 -12.36 -7.42
C LYS A 23 -7.08 -12.20 -7.21
N MET A 24 -6.33 -12.10 -8.31
CA MET A 24 -4.91 -11.76 -8.23
C MET A 24 -4.75 -10.39 -7.60
N THR A 25 -3.82 -10.28 -6.65
CA THR A 25 -3.54 -9.02 -5.96
C THR A 25 -2.35 -8.32 -6.61
N LEU A 26 -2.54 -7.05 -6.95
CA LEU A 26 -1.48 -6.17 -7.43
C LEU A 26 -1.12 -5.19 -6.32
N CYS A 27 0.15 -5.06 -6.03
CA CYS A 27 0.66 -4.14 -5.04
C CYS A 27 1.49 -3.05 -5.71
N PHE A 28 1.08 -1.79 -5.54
CA PHE A 28 1.82 -0.63 -6.07
C PHE A 28 2.56 0.04 -4.93
N LEU A 29 3.87 0.18 -5.08
CA LEU A 29 4.74 0.75 -4.05
C LEU A 29 5.29 2.10 -4.48
N HIS A 30 5.03 3.14 -3.68
CA HIS A 30 5.56 4.48 -3.96
C HIS A 30 7.03 4.59 -3.57
N GLY A 31 7.70 5.60 -4.14
CA GLY A 31 9.08 5.92 -3.79
C GLY A 31 9.17 6.76 -2.51
N SER A 32 10.41 6.94 -2.03
CA SER A 32 10.69 7.77 -0.87
C SER A 32 10.19 9.20 -1.09
N GLY A 33 9.52 9.75 -0.07
CA GLY A 33 8.95 11.09 -0.16
C GLY A 33 7.63 11.19 -0.91
N GLN A 34 7.09 10.06 -1.38
CA GLN A 34 5.80 9.99 -2.08
C GLN A 34 4.74 9.35 -1.18
N ASN A 35 3.62 8.95 -1.76
CA ASN A 35 2.54 8.27 -1.04
C ASN A 35 1.63 7.54 -2.04
N HIS A 36 0.51 6.97 -1.54
CA HIS A 36 -0.43 6.22 -2.37
C HIS A 36 -0.98 7.02 -3.56
N LEU A 37 -1.02 8.34 -3.49
CA LEU A 37 -1.54 9.17 -4.58
C LEU A 37 -0.72 9.06 -5.86
N SER A 38 0.54 8.61 -5.77
CA SER A 38 1.39 8.39 -6.95
C SER A 38 0.78 7.37 -7.91
N PHE A 39 -0.08 6.49 -7.42
CA PHE A 39 -0.68 5.41 -8.22
C PHE A 39 -2.20 5.47 -8.31
N ILE A 40 -2.82 6.62 -8.00
CA ILE A 40 -4.28 6.70 -7.88
C ILE A 40 -4.99 6.25 -9.16
N GLN A 41 -4.48 6.65 -10.34
CA GLN A 41 -5.09 6.29 -11.61
C GLN A 41 -4.86 4.82 -11.95
N GLN A 42 -3.64 4.33 -11.80
CA GLN A 42 -3.29 2.95 -12.07
C GLN A 42 -4.04 1.98 -11.15
N ALA A 43 -4.10 2.31 -9.87
CA ALA A 43 -4.82 1.50 -8.90
C ALA A 43 -6.29 1.36 -9.26
N ARG A 44 -6.94 2.47 -9.59
CA ARG A 44 -8.35 2.47 -9.99
C ARG A 44 -8.57 1.66 -11.28
N PHE A 45 -7.70 1.84 -12.26
CA PHE A 45 -7.79 1.12 -13.52
C PHE A 45 -7.78 -0.39 -13.30
N PHE A 46 -6.79 -0.90 -12.57
CA PHE A 46 -6.65 -2.34 -12.36
C PHE A 46 -7.69 -2.92 -11.41
N ALA A 47 -8.12 -2.16 -10.40
CA ALA A 47 -9.21 -2.59 -9.52
C ALA A 47 -10.49 -2.82 -10.32
N TYR A 48 -10.80 -1.96 -11.28
CA TYR A 48 -11.98 -2.08 -12.11
C TYR A 48 -11.80 -3.06 -13.29
N LYS A 49 -10.60 -3.57 -13.49
CA LYS A 49 -10.33 -4.65 -14.47
C LYS A 49 -10.43 -6.04 -13.83
N GLY A 50 -10.71 -6.12 -12.54
CA GLY A 50 -10.92 -7.40 -11.88
C GLY A 50 -9.79 -7.88 -10.99
N TYR A 51 -8.79 -7.03 -10.72
CA TYR A 51 -7.73 -7.35 -9.76
C TYR A 51 -8.07 -6.82 -8.37
N SER A 52 -7.58 -7.49 -7.34
CA SER A 52 -7.48 -6.86 -6.03
C SER A 52 -6.24 -5.97 -6.03
N VAL A 53 -6.39 -4.73 -5.56
CA VAL A 53 -5.29 -3.76 -5.59
C VAL A 53 -4.99 -3.30 -4.18
N ILE A 54 -3.71 -3.26 -3.83
CA ILE A 54 -3.25 -2.62 -2.60
C ILE A 54 -2.18 -1.58 -2.93
N VAL A 55 -2.32 -0.41 -2.33
CA VAL A 55 -1.37 0.69 -2.47
C VAL A 55 -1.07 1.20 -1.07
N PRO A 56 -0.14 0.54 -0.35
CA PRO A 56 0.16 0.96 1.01
C PRO A 56 0.94 2.27 1.04
N ASP A 57 0.62 3.12 2.01
CA ASP A 57 1.53 4.19 2.38
C ASP A 57 2.61 3.59 3.28
N MET A 58 3.86 3.73 2.86
CA MET A 58 5.00 3.27 3.63
C MET A 58 5.05 3.96 5.00
N PRO A 59 5.71 3.37 6.01
CA PRO A 59 5.79 4.00 7.32
C PRO A 59 6.24 5.45 7.24
N ALA A 60 5.56 6.33 7.98
CA ALA A 60 5.77 7.78 8.03
C ALA A 60 5.46 8.53 6.72
N HIS A 61 4.79 7.88 5.75
CA HIS A 61 4.38 8.51 4.49
C HIS A 61 2.85 8.58 4.40
N GLY A 62 2.34 9.59 3.69
CA GLY A 62 0.90 9.74 3.44
C GLY A 62 0.10 9.72 4.74
N PHE A 63 -0.87 8.80 4.82
CA PHE A 63 -1.73 8.64 6.00
C PHE A 63 -1.21 7.59 6.99
N SER A 64 -0.03 7.03 6.76
CA SER A 64 0.56 6.03 7.65
C SER A 64 1.43 6.68 8.72
N ASP A 65 1.35 6.12 9.92
CA ASP A 65 2.21 6.48 11.04
C ASP A 65 3.45 5.58 11.09
N GLY A 66 4.22 5.70 12.17
CA GLY A 66 5.41 4.90 12.40
C GLY A 66 6.69 5.62 12.04
N ASN A 67 7.78 4.90 12.09
CA ASN A 67 9.10 5.43 11.76
C ASN A 67 9.46 5.02 10.33
N PRO A 68 10.08 5.92 9.53
CA PRO A 68 10.47 5.57 8.18
C PRO A 68 11.49 4.44 8.19
N CYS A 69 11.40 3.55 7.20
CA CYS A 69 12.41 2.52 7.02
C CYS A 69 13.73 3.15 6.60
N LYS A 70 14.84 2.58 7.10
CA LYS A 70 16.18 3.19 6.95
C LYS A 70 16.94 2.67 5.74
N SER A 71 16.43 1.63 5.08
CA SER A 71 17.11 1.01 3.95
C SER A 71 16.12 0.33 3.01
N ILE A 72 16.59 -0.01 1.82
CA ILE A 72 15.80 -0.78 0.87
C ILE A 72 15.46 -2.15 1.46
N LYS A 73 16.37 -2.73 2.22
CA LYS A 73 16.13 -4.03 2.87
C LYS A 73 14.98 -3.94 3.88
N GLU A 74 14.94 -2.89 4.71
CA GLU A 74 13.82 -2.68 5.65
C GLU A 74 12.50 -2.48 4.92
N ASN A 75 12.50 -1.72 3.84
CA ASN A 75 11.31 -1.55 3.00
C ASN A 75 10.81 -2.89 2.46
N ALA A 76 11.72 -3.71 1.93
CA ALA A 76 11.36 -5.01 1.39
C ALA A 76 10.80 -5.94 2.47
N GLU A 77 11.40 -5.95 3.65
CA GLU A 77 10.92 -6.75 4.77
C GLU A 77 9.53 -6.29 5.22
N TRP A 78 9.32 -4.99 5.31
CA TRP A 78 8.04 -4.42 5.69
C TRP A 78 6.92 -4.85 4.72
N ILE A 79 7.19 -4.75 3.42
CA ILE A 79 6.23 -5.16 2.38
C ILE A 79 5.97 -6.65 2.44
N ASN A 80 7.01 -7.45 2.62
CA ASN A 80 6.87 -8.90 2.65
C ASN A 80 6.01 -9.37 3.83
N ASP A 81 6.06 -8.65 4.95
CA ASP A 81 5.28 -8.97 6.13
C ASP A 81 3.84 -8.46 6.04
N LEU A 82 3.58 -7.54 5.16
CA LEU A 82 2.25 -6.98 4.98
C LEU A 82 1.33 -7.99 4.27
#